data_c92502d4cc13107680c8e02e4f612189
#
_entry.id   c92502d4cc13107680c8e02e4f612189
#
_cell.length_a   1.000
_cell.length_b   1.000
_cell.length_c   1.000
_cell.angle_alpha   90.00
_cell.angle_beta   90.00
_cell.angle_gamma   90.00
#
_symmetry.space_group_name_H-M   'P 1'
#
loop_
_entity.id
_entity.type
_entity.pdbx_description
1 polymer ?
#
loop_
_entity_poly.entity_id
_entity_poly.type
_entity_poly.pdbx_seq_one_letter_code
_entity_poly.pdbx_strand_id
1 'polypeptide(L)'
;MNDLVRYWRTIAVDFGTKRWHNDDENLRLAKLRITRKILFAGPLATVLLTDQKIKTNDQLKRYLKKSLVAPPLAQIAKHVDLMSKKSQRAMKVLLQNYDQFIGILSGDKRDVLKCTSGDSKSREELKGQCQVMGDNIQSSLEQIFYKDALFKNTFQKYAVF
;
A
#
# COMPACT_ATOMS: atom_id res chain seq x y z
N MET A 1 -7.53 -14.88 -1.61
CA MET A 1 -6.18 -14.57 -1.09
C MET A 1 -5.10 -14.81 -2.14
N ASN A 2 -4.98 -16.02 -2.70
CA ASN A 2 -3.93 -16.36 -3.67
C ASN A 2 -3.80 -15.40 -4.86
N ASP A 3 -4.91 -14.91 -5.42
CA ASP A 3 -4.87 -13.99 -6.56
C ASP A 3 -4.34 -12.60 -6.19
N LEU A 4 -4.58 -12.14 -4.95
CA LEU A 4 -3.97 -10.90 -4.45
C LEU A 4 -2.45 -11.03 -4.32
N VAL A 5 -1.97 -12.18 -3.84
CA VAL A 5 -0.54 -12.47 -3.72
C VAL A 5 0.10 -12.60 -5.11
N ARG A 6 -0.55 -13.29 -6.04
CA ARG A 6 -0.10 -13.39 -7.44
C ARG A 6 0.01 -11.99 -8.08
N TYR A 7 -1.00 -11.15 -7.87
CA TYR A 7 -0.99 -9.78 -8.36
C TYR A 7 0.21 -8.99 -7.81
N TRP A 8 0.49 -9.08 -6.50
CA TRP A 8 1.65 -8.43 -5.90
C TRP A 8 2.97 -8.96 -6.48
N ARG A 9 3.11 -10.29 -6.61
CA ARG A 9 4.30 -10.89 -7.25
C ARG A 9 4.48 -10.40 -8.69
N THR A 10 3.42 -10.35 -9.47
CA THR A 10 3.47 -9.85 -10.86
C THR A 10 3.98 -8.40 -10.91
N ILE A 11 3.50 -7.53 -10.01
CA ILE A 11 3.98 -6.14 -9.93
C ILE A 11 5.46 -6.09 -9.56
N ALA A 12 5.91 -6.90 -8.60
CA ALA A 12 7.29 -6.93 -8.17
C ALA A 12 8.24 -7.47 -9.27
N VAL A 13 7.82 -8.51 -9.98
CA VAL A 13 8.56 -9.08 -11.13
C VAL A 13 8.62 -8.10 -12.29
N ASP A 14 7.50 -7.45 -12.65
CA ASP A 14 7.48 -6.42 -13.69
C ASP A 14 8.42 -5.25 -13.37
N PHE A 15 8.50 -4.86 -12.10
CA PHE A 15 9.49 -3.88 -11.67
C PHE A 15 10.93 -4.40 -11.88
N GLY A 16 11.22 -5.64 -11.47
CA GLY A 16 12.54 -6.25 -11.59
C GLY A 16 13.01 -6.35 -13.04
N THR A 17 12.13 -6.79 -13.96
CA THR A 17 12.45 -6.94 -15.38
C THR A 17 12.66 -5.59 -16.08
N LYS A 18 11.93 -4.55 -15.70
CA LYS A 18 12.01 -3.21 -16.32
C LYS A 18 13.07 -2.30 -15.70
N ARG A 19 13.71 -2.72 -14.62
CA ARG A 19 14.72 -1.94 -13.91
C ARG A 19 15.90 -1.56 -14.79
N TRP A 20 16.33 -2.47 -15.66
CA TRP A 20 17.55 -2.33 -16.46
C TRP A 20 17.41 -1.48 -17.74
N HIS A 21 16.19 -1.02 -18.06
CA HIS A 21 15.89 -0.46 -19.38
C HIS A 21 15.32 0.96 -19.38
N ASN A 22 15.25 1.66 -18.22
CA ASN A 22 14.50 2.92 -18.16
C ASN A 22 15.08 3.96 -17.19
N ASP A 23 15.11 5.20 -17.63
CA ASP A 23 15.46 6.41 -16.86
C ASP A 23 14.50 6.69 -15.69
N ASP A 24 13.37 6.01 -15.62
CA ASP A 24 12.31 6.15 -14.60
C ASP A 24 12.49 5.26 -13.35
N GLU A 25 13.66 4.65 -13.15
CA GLU A 25 13.86 3.64 -12.08
C GLU A 25 13.44 4.16 -10.70
N ASN A 26 13.90 5.38 -10.35
CA ASN A 26 13.62 5.96 -9.02
C ASN A 26 12.13 6.22 -8.80
N LEU A 27 11.45 6.75 -9.82
CA LEU A 27 10.00 6.98 -9.77
C LEU A 27 9.22 5.65 -9.65
N ARG A 28 9.63 4.63 -10.38
CA ARG A 28 9.01 3.29 -10.32
C ARG A 28 9.23 2.64 -8.96
N LEU A 29 10.43 2.75 -8.39
CA LEU A 29 10.75 2.24 -7.08
C LEU A 29 9.92 2.95 -6.00
N ALA A 30 9.82 4.27 -6.05
CA ALA A 30 8.99 5.05 -5.14
C ALA A 30 7.51 4.64 -5.23
N LYS A 31 6.96 4.49 -6.44
CA LYS A 31 5.60 3.98 -6.65
C LYS A 31 5.40 2.57 -6.12
N LEU A 32 6.38 1.67 -6.30
CA LEU A 32 6.32 0.30 -5.77
C LEU A 32 6.26 0.30 -4.25
N ARG A 33 7.11 1.10 -3.62
CA ARG A 33 7.20 1.18 -2.15
C ARG A 33 5.99 1.85 -1.50
N ILE A 34 5.30 2.74 -2.19
CA ILE A 34 4.24 3.58 -1.64
C ILE A 34 2.88 3.23 -2.24
N THR A 35 2.58 3.68 -3.46
CA THR A 35 1.24 3.56 -4.02
C THR A 35 0.81 2.12 -4.26
N ARG A 36 1.71 1.27 -4.78
CA ARG A 36 1.37 -0.13 -5.07
C ARG A 36 1.18 -0.97 -3.83
N LYS A 37 1.86 -0.66 -2.72
CA LYS A 37 1.57 -1.29 -1.42
C LYS A 37 0.16 -0.99 -0.94
N ILE A 38 -0.29 0.24 -1.09
CA ILE A 38 -1.65 0.65 -0.71
C ILE A 38 -2.71 0.01 -1.62
N LEU A 39 -2.43 -0.06 -2.94
CA LEU A 39 -3.27 -0.79 -3.90
C LEU A 39 -3.46 -2.26 -3.52
N PHE A 40 -2.46 -2.89 -2.95
CA PHE A 40 -2.52 -4.25 -2.43
C PHE A 40 -3.21 -4.33 -1.06
N ALA A 41 -2.85 -3.43 -0.14
CA ALA A 41 -3.30 -3.45 1.25
C ALA A 41 -4.82 -3.20 1.38
N GLY A 42 -5.42 -2.38 0.52
CA GLY A 42 -6.86 -2.12 0.52
C GLY A 42 -7.71 -3.38 0.29
N PRO A 43 -7.59 -4.05 -0.86
CA PRO A 43 -8.26 -5.33 -1.11
C PRO A 43 -7.92 -6.39 -0.07
N LEU A 44 -6.68 -6.45 0.42
CA LEU A 44 -6.27 -7.35 1.48
C LEU A 44 -7.08 -7.12 2.76
N ALA A 45 -7.22 -5.87 3.22
CA ALA A 45 -8.03 -5.53 4.39
C ALA A 45 -9.50 -5.98 4.19
N THR A 46 -10.06 -5.76 3.00
CA THR A 46 -11.40 -6.17 2.66
C THR A 46 -11.57 -7.70 2.75
N VAL A 47 -10.64 -8.47 2.18
CA VAL A 47 -10.70 -9.94 2.17
C VAL A 47 -10.50 -10.52 3.58
N LEU A 48 -9.57 -9.99 4.37
CA LEU A 48 -9.31 -10.47 5.74
C LEU A 48 -10.52 -10.33 6.66
N LEU A 49 -11.37 -9.34 6.44
CA LEU A 49 -12.56 -9.11 7.26
C LEU A 49 -13.76 -9.99 6.85
N THR A 50 -13.68 -10.70 5.72
CA THR A 50 -14.77 -11.61 5.31
C THR A 50 -14.95 -12.76 6.27
N ASP A 51 -13.87 -13.34 6.77
CA ASP A 51 -13.89 -14.49 7.69
C ASP A 51 -14.64 -14.21 9.01
N GLN A 52 -14.67 -12.94 9.43
CA GLN A 52 -15.31 -12.54 10.68
C GLN A 52 -16.82 -12.26 10.56
N LYS A 53 -17.31 -11.94 9.37
CA LYS A 53 -18.65 -11.36 9.19
C LYS A 53 -19.58 -12.14 8.28
N ILE A 54 -19.08 -13.16 7.56
CA ILE A 54 -19.82 -13.74 6.43
C ILE A 54 -19.92 -15.25 6.55
N LYS A 55 -21.16 -15.75 6.53
CA LYS A 55 -21.46 -17.19 6.68
C LYS A 55 -21.90 -17.87 5.37
N THR A 56 -22.33 -17.10 4.35
CA THR A 56 -22.82 -17.65 3.09
C THR A 56 -22.11 -17.07 1.87
N ASN A 57 -22.05 -17.84 0.77
CA ASN A 57 -21.44 -17.40 -0.48
C ASN A 57 -22.11 -16.15 -1.09
N ASP A 58 -23.43 -16.00 -0.94
CA ASP A 58 -24.15 -14.86 -1.48
C ASP A 58 -23.89 -13.59 -0.67
N GLN A 59 -23.76 -13.70 0.66
CA GLN A 59 -23.30 -12.60 1.50
C GLN A 59 -21.88 -12.19 1.12
N LEU A 60 -20.99 -13.15 0.88
CA LEU A 60 -19.62 -12.91 0.45
C LEU A 60 -19.57 -12.14 -0.87
N LYS A 61 -20.29 -12.59 -1.89
CA LYS A 61 -20.36 -11.94 -3.20
C LYS A 61 -20.85 -10.48 -3.07
N ARG A 62 -21.93 -10.26 -2.32
CA ARG A 62 -22.48 -8.89 -2.10
C ARG A 62 -21.49 -7.99 -1.36
N TYR A 63 -20.86 -8.50 -0.32
CA TYR A 63 -19.87 -7.76 0.45
C TYR A 63 -18.66 -7.36 -0.41
N LEU A 64 -18.07 -8.32 -1.16
CA LEU A 64 -16.92 -8.05 -2.02
C LEU A 64 -17.27 -7.06 -3.14
N LYS A 65 -18.42 -7.25 -3.83
CA LYS A 65 -18.87 -6.30 -4.85
C LYS A 65 -18.99 -4.87 -4.30
N LYS A 66 -19.59 -4.71 -3.11
CA LYS A 66 -19.75 -3.38 -2.48
C LYS A 66 -18.43 -2.79 -2.00
N SER A 67 -17.55 -3.62 -1.42
CA SER A 67 -16.36 -3.13 -0.73
C SER A 67 -15.18 -2.86 -1.68
N LEU A 68 -15.02 -3.67 -2.74
CA LEU A 68 -13.91 -3.53 -3.68
C LEU A 68 -14.06 -2.39 -4.69
N VAL A 69 -15.26 -1.79 -4.79
CA VAL A 69 -15.48 -0.60 -5.62
C VAL A 69 -14.86 0.65 -4.99
N ALA A 70 -14.74 0.68 -3.66
CA ALA A 70 -14.13 1.82 -2.97
C ALA A 70 -12.62 1.93 -3.30
N PRO A 71 -12.05 3.16 -3.32
CA PRO A 71 -10.61 3.33 -3.46
C PRO A 71 -9.84 2.52 -2.40
N PRO A 72 -8.67 1.94 -2.74
CA PRO A 72 -7.93 1.05 -1.83
C PRO A 72 -7.62 1.65 -0.46
N LEU A 73 -7.29 2.93 -0.40
CA LEU A 73 -7.05 3.63 0.86
C LEU A 73 -8.32 3.72 1.72
N ALA A 74 -9.47 4.01 1.10
CA ALA A 74 -10.75 4.04 1.77
C ALA A 74 -11.18 2.65 2.28
N GLN A 75 -10.77 1.58 1.61
CA GLN A 75 -11.03 0.21 2.07
C GLN A 75 -10.36 -0.09 3.42
N ILE A 76 -9.18 0.50 3.70
CA ILE A 76 -8.52 0.38 4.99
C ILE A 76 -9.13 1.37 5.99
N ALA A 77 -9.27 2.63 5.59
CA ALA A 77 -9.70 3.75 6.43
C ALA A 77 -11.07 3.55 7.07
N LYS A 78 -12.01 2.91 6.36
CA LYS A 78 -13.37 2.64 6.88
C LYS A 78 -13.41 1.76 8.15
N HIS A 79 -12.30 1.14 8.50
CA HIS A 79 -12.19 0.27 9.68
C HIS A 79 -11.37 0.89 10.82
N VAL A 80 -10.94 2.16 10.69
CA VAL A 80 -10.08 2.84 11.66
C VAL A 80 -10.68 2.85 13.06
N ASP A 81 -11.98 3.07 13.19
CA ASP A 81 -12.67 3.12 14.49
C ASP A 81 -12.66 1.76 15.22
N LEU A 82 -12.49 0.66 14.49
CA LEU A 82 -12.41 -0.70 15.04
C LEU A 82 -10.98 -1.09 15.43
N MET A 83 -9.99 -0.30 15.04
CA MET A 83 -8.58 -0.57 15.32
C MET A 83 -8.19 -0.07 16.72
N SER A 84 -7.13 -0.65 17.25
CA SER A 84 -6.48 -0.15 18.47
C SER A 84 -5.96 1.27 18.28
N LYS A 85 -5.83 2.04 19.38
CA LYS A 85 -5.28 3.41 19.33
C LYS A 85 -3.90 3.49 18.70
N LYS A 86 -3.09 2.43 18.84
CA LYS A 86 -1.77 2.34 18.19
C LYS A 86 -1.88 2.22 16.68
N SER A 87 -2.80 1.41 16.19
CA SER A 87 -3.06 1.25 14.75
C SER A 87 -3.77 2.46 14.14
N GLN A 88 -4.62 3.16 14.90
CA GLN A 88 -5.17 4.45 14.47
C GLN A 88 -4.08 5.50 14.25
N ARG A 89 -3.07 5.56 15.15
CA ARG A 89 -1.90 6.44 14.96
C ARG A 89 -1.07 6.02 13.74
N ALA A 90 -0.85 4.72 13.55
CA ALA A 90 -0.17 4.19 12.37
C ALA A 90 -0.91 4.55 11.08
N MET A 91 -2.25 4.48 11.06
CA MET A 91 -3.05 4.90 9.92
C MET A 91 -2.88 6.40 9.61
N LYS A 92 -2.81 7.26 10.64
CA LYS A 92 -2.52 8.68 10.44
C LYS A 92 -1.15 8.90 9.79
N VAL A 93 -0.10 8.21 10.26
CA VAL A 93 1.24 8.27 9.65
C VAL A 93 1.21 7.81 8.21
N LEU A 94 0.51 6.72 7.91
CA LEU A 94 0.35 6.21 6.55
C LEU A 94 -0.30 7.26 5.63
N LEU A 95 -1.40 7.88 6.06
CA LEU A 95 -2.11 8.90 5.29
C LEU A 95 -1.23 10.12 5.02
N GLN A 96 -0.49 10.60 6.02
CA GLN A 96 0.41 11.75 5.89
C GLN A 96 1.53 11.49 4.88
N ASN A 97 2.19 10.32 4.96
CA ASN A 97 3.25 9.96 4.01
C ASN A 97 2.71 9.73 2.59
N TYR A 98 1.51 9.17 2.48
CA TYR A 98 0.86 8.99 1.18
C TYR A 98 0.51 10.34 0.53
N ASP A 99 -0.07 11.27 1.28
CA ASP A 99 -0.43 12.60 0.82
C ASP A 99 0.82 13.38 0.35
N GLN A 100 1.89 13.37 1.14
CA GLN A 100 3.18 13.96 0.75
C GLN A 100 3.69 13.37 -0.57
N PHE A 101 3.60 12.05 -0.75
CA PHE A 101 4.02 11.40 -1.98
C PHE A 101 3.13 11.77 -3.18
N ILE A 102 1.83 11.90 -2.99
CA ILE A 102 0.92 12.38 -4.04
C ILE A 102 1.28 13.82 -4.43
N GLY A 103 1.64 14.69 -3.47
CA GLY A 103 2.15 16.02 -3.74
C GLY A 103 3.41 16.00 -4.62
N ILE A 104 4.34 15.09 -4.38
CA ILE A 104 5.52 14.88 -5.24
C ILE A 104 5.12 14.46 -6.66
N LEU A 105 4.16 13.54 -6.77
CA LEU A 105 3.70 13.02 -8.08
C LEU A 105 2.94 14.05 -8.91
N SER A 106 2.30 15.00 -8.26
CA SER A 106 1.45 16.01 -8.91
C SER A 106 2.22 17.30 -9.29
N GLY A 107 3.47 17.44 -8.82
CA GLY A 107 4.31 18.62 -9.05
C GLY A 107 5.56 18.32 -9.87
N ASP A 108 6.38 19.36 -10.08
CA ASP A 108 7.63 19.31 -10.86
C ASP A 108 8.66 18.30 -10.30
N LYS A 109 8.58 17.98 -9.01
CA LYS A 109 9.42 16.97 -8.35
C LYS A 109 9.29 15.57 -8.96
N ARG A 110 8.17 15.28 -9.66
CA ARG A 110 8.00 14.04 -10.41
C ARG A 110 9.07 13.88 -11.50
N ASP A 111 9.38 14.95 -12.21
CA ASP A 111 10.33 14.91 -13.32
C ASP A 111 11.78 14.83 -12.82
N VAL A 112 12.04 15.35 -11.64
CA VAL A 112 13.32 15.13 -10.93
C VAL A 112 13.52 13.64 -10.63
N LEU A 113 12.48 12.93 -10.18
CA LEU A 113 12.55 11.47 -9.94
C LEU A 113 12.74 10.65 -11.20
N LYS A 114 12.27 11.14 -12.36
CA LYS A 114 12.45 10.48 -13.66
C LYS A 114 13.83 10.65 -14.29
N CYS A 115 14.76 11.33 -13.63
CA CYS A 115 16.06 11.68 -14.19
C CYS A 115 16.03 12.57 -15.44
N THR A 116 14.88 13.16 -15.78
CA THR A 116 14.72 14.04 -16.96
C THR A 116 15.01 15.51 -16.63
N SER A 117 15.03 15.89 -15.35
CA SER A 117 15.29 17.25 -14.90
C SER A 117 15.94 17.27 -13.51
N GLY A 118 16.54 18.39 -13.15
CA GLY A 118 17.20 18.61 -11.86
C GLY A 118 18.65 18.12 -11.76
N ASP A 119 19.35 18.63 -10.76
CA ASP A 119 20.71 18.21 -10.45
C ASP A 119 20.75 16.85 -9.72
N SER A 120 21.94 16.24 -9.68
CA SER A 120 22.13 14.94 -9.02
C SER A 120 21.86 14.98 -7.52
N LYS A 121 22.14 16.13 -6.85
CA LYS A 121 21.95 16.30 -5.42
C LYS A 121 20.47 16.36 -5.05
N SER A 122 19.70 17.19 -5.74
CA SER A 122 18.24 17.30 -5.54
C SER A 122 17.53 15.97 -5.80
N ARG A 123 18.01 15.20 -6.78
CA ARG A 123 17.49 13.85 -7.09
C ARG A 123 17.75 12.86 -5.96
N GLU A 124 18.96 12.82 -5.43
CA GLU A 124 19.32 11.88 -4.36
C GLU A 124 18.59 12.23 -3.05
N GLU A 125 18.44 13.52 -2.74
CA GLU A 125 17.64 13.98 -1.61
C GLU A 125 16.16 13.54 -1.73
N LEU A 126 15.55 13.75 -2.89
CA LEU A 126 14.16 13.38 -3.13
C LEU A 126 13.96 11.86 -3.09
N LYS A 127 14.91 11.10 -3.60
CA LYS A 127 14.93 9.64 -3.50
C LYS A 127 14.99 9.18 -2.04
N GLY A 128 15.84 9.81 -1.22
CA GLY A 128 15.91 9.57 0.22
C GLY A 128 14.58 9.86 0.92
N GLN A 129 13.93 10.98 0.60
CA GLN A 129 12.60 11.30 1.12
C GLN A 129 11.56 10.23 0.76
N CYS A 130 11.52 9.79 -0.51
CA CYS A 130 10.62 8.72 -0.94
C CYS A 130 10.90 7.39 -0.25
N GLN A 131 12.16 7.10 0.06
CA GLN A 131 12.53 5.90 0.82
C GLN A 131 11.97 5.97 2.24
N VAL A 132 12.18 7.07 2.96
CA VAL A 132 11.65 7.26 4.32
C VAL A 132 10.11 7.16 4.35
N MET A 133 9.42 7.79 3.39
CA MET A 133 7.97 7.65 3.26
C MET A 133 7.54 6.19 3.06
N GLY A 134 8.26 5.45 2.20
CA GLY A 134 8.00 4.04 1.93
C GLY A 134 8.19 3.15 3.16
N ASP A 135 9.18 3.43 3.98
CA ASP A 135 9.48 2.70 5.22
C ASP A 135 8.45 3.04 6.32
N ASN A 136 8.02 4.29 6.43
CA ASN A 136 6.93 4.70 7.33
C ASN A 136 5.61 4.03 6.97
N ILE A 137 5.29 3.96 5.68
CA ILE A 137 4.09 3.24 5.19
C ILE A 137 4.20 1.74 5.47
N GLN A 138 5.36 1.12 5.25
CA GLN A 138 5.60 -0.28 5.57
C GLN A 138 5.36 -0.56 7.05
N SER A 139 6.01 0.20 7.93
CA SER A 139 5.87 0.06 9.39
C SER A 139 4.42 0.26 9.86
N SER A 140 3.70 1.20 9.21
CA SER A 140 2.29 1.44 9.50
C SER A 140 1.40 0.26 9.09
N LEU A 141 1.62 -0.31 7.91
CA LEU A 141 0.90 -1.50 7.44
C LEU A 141 1.20 -2.73 8.31
N GLU A 142 2.44 -2.91 8.74
CA GLU A 142 2.83 -3.97 9.68
C GLU A 142 2.10 -3.83 11.02
N GLN A 143 2.03 -2.61 11.55
CA GLN A 143 1.27 -2.35 12.78
C GLN A 143 -0.21 -2.70 12.62
N ILE A 144 -0.81 -2.38 11.47
CA ILE A 144 -2.22 -2.63 11.18
C ILE A 144 -2.48 -4.13 10.97
N PHE A 145 -1.74 -4.80 10.10
CA PHE A 145 -2.04 -6.17 9.69
C PHE A 145 -1.47 -7.25 10.60
N TYR A 146 -0.28 -7.05 11.19
CA TYR A 146 0.39 -8.07 12.01
C TYR A 146 0.15 -7.91 13.50
N LYS A 147 -0.11 -6.67 13.97
CA LYS A 147 -0.15 -6.39 15.41
C LYS A 147 -1.54 -6.01 15.92
N ASP A 148 -2.42 -5.51 15.05
CA ASP A 148 -3.78 -5.17 15.45
C ASP A 148 -4.67 -6.40 15.53
N ALA A 149 -5.44 -6.52 16.62
CA ALA A 149 -6.33 -7.66 16.86
C ALA A 149 -7.39 -7.82 15.76
N LEU A 150 -7.78 -6.73 15.09
CA LEU A 150 -8.76 -6.74 14.02
C LEU A 150 -8.33 -7.61 12.84
N PHE A 151 -7.04 -7.61 12.48
CA PHE A 151 -6.52 -8.31 11.31
C PHE A 151 -5.60 -9.47 11.64
N LYS A 152 -4.89 -9.41 12.76
CA LYS A 152 -3.79 -10.31 13.12
C LYS A 152 -4.14 -11.79 12.95
N ASN A 153 -5.23 -12.23 13.55
CA ASN A 153 -5.58 -13.65 13.55
C ASN A 153 -5.91 -14.16 12.15
N THR A 154 -6.69 -13.40 11.38
CA THR A 154 -7.06 -13.76 10.01
C THR A 154 -5.84 -13.66 9.08
N PHE A 155 -4.99 -12.65 9.29
CA PHE A 155 -3.76 -12.50 8.54
C PHE A 155 -2.81 -13.68 8.77
N GLN A 156 -2.57 -14.07 10.01
CA GLN A 156 -1.72 -15.22 10.34
C GLN A 156 -2.28 -16.55 9.79
N LYS A 157 -3.60 -16.72 9.81
CA LYS A 157 -4.26 -17.91 9.28
C LYS A 157 -4.14 -18.08 7.76
N TYR A 158 -4.20 -16.98 7.00
CA TYR A 158 -4.35 -17.03 5.54
C TYR A 158 -3.19 -16.43 4.74
N ALA A 159 -2.34 -15.65 5.37
CA ALA A 159 -1.21 -14.97 4.71
C ALA A 159 0.16 -15.51 5.15
N VAL A 160 0.19 -16.65 5.81
CA VAL A 160 1.44 -17.38 6.10
C VAL A 160 1.90 -18.05 4.79
N PHE A 161 3.06 -17.62 4.31
CA PHE A 161 3.74 -18.16 3.13
C PHE A 161 4.91 -19.00 3.57
#